data_2ead94a2448c05a1fb3ba8e5eaad36fb
#
_entry.id   2ead94a2448c05a1fb3ba8e5eaad36fb
#
_cell.length_a   1.000
_cell.length_b   1.000
_cell.length_c   1.000
_cell.angle_alpha   90.00
_cell.angle_beta   90.00
_cell.angle_gamma   90.00
#
_symmetry.space_group_name_H-M   'P 1'
#
loop_
_entity.id
_entity.type
_entity.pdbx_description
1 polymer ?
#
loop_
_entity_poly.entity_id
_entity_poly.type
_entity_poly.pdbx_seq_one_letter_code
_entity_poly.pdbx_strand_id
1 'polypeptide(L)'
;MTHWHDYLAYFFGGAFLTNAIPHWVAGLMGEPFQSPFADPPGKGLSSSTVNVCWAIFNLALAYLLLAQVGSFDWHSPDVGAAGAGALVMSLFTARNFGKLHGGNLK
;
A
#
# COMPACT_ATOMS: atom_id res chain seq x y z
N MET A 1 -13.36 -23.16 -0.04
CA MET A 1 -13.15 -22.93 -1.49
C MET A 1 -12.99 -21.47 -1.78
N THR A 2 -11.95 -21.08 -2.51
CA THR A 2 -11.70 -19.68 -2.85
C THR A 2 -12.51 -19.30 -4.08
N HIS A 3 -13.28 -18.20 -3.99
CA HIS A 3 -14.01 -17.64 -5.10
C HIS A 3 -13.15 -16.61 -5.83
N TRP A 4 -13.47 -16.33 -7.11
CA TRP A 4 -12.69 -15.38 -7.90
C TRP A 4 -12.62 -13.99 -7.28
N HIS A 5 -13.70 -13.53 -6.63
CA HIS A 5 -13.71 -12.23 -5.97
C HIS A 5 -12.83 -12.19 -4.72
N ASP A 6 -12.53 -13.35 -4.11
CA ASP A 6 -11.57 -13.41 -3.02
C ASP A 6 -10.17 -13.08 -3.52
N TYR A 7 -9.81 -13.53 -4.72
CA TYR A 7 -8.52 -13.17 -5.32
C TYR A 7 -8.39 -11.68 -5.57
N LEU A 8 -9.48 -11.01 -5.97
CA LEU A 8 -9.46 -9.54 -6.09
C LEU A 8 -9.21 -8.88 -4.74
N ALA A 9 -9.87 -9.36 -3.68
CA ALA A 9 -9.65 -8.85 -2.33
C ALA A 9 -8.18 -9.05 -1.90
N TYR A 10 -7.61 -10.22 -2.16
CA TYR A 10 -6.22 -10.50 -1.81
C TYR A 10 -5.25 -9.64 -2.60
N PHE A 11 -5.52 -9.43 -3.89
CA PHE A 11 -4.72 -8.55 -4.73
C PHE A 11 -4.69 -7.13 -4.15
N PHE A 12 -5.85 -6.54 -3.90
CA PHE A 12 -5.93 -5.20 -3.35
C PHE A 12 -5.44 -5.13 -1.90
N GLY A 13 -5.63 -6.21 -1.13
CA GLY A 13 -5.07 -6.31 0.21
C GLY A 13 -3.55 -6.20 0.20
N GLY A 14 -2.90 -6.93 -0.71
CA GLY A 14 -1.45 -6.82 -0.90
C GLY A 14 -1.02 -5.43 -1.35
N ALA A 15 -1.79 -4.81 -2.25
CA ALA A 15 -1.53 -3.46 -2.74
C ALA A 15 -1.62 -2.43 -1.60
N PHE A 16 -2.68 -2.46 -0.80
CA PHE A 16 -2.85 -1.52 0.32
C PHE A 16 -1.80 -1.73 1.41
N LEU A 17 -1.46 -2.98 1.70
CA LEU A 17 -0.38 -3.28 2.65
C LEU A 17 0.92 -2.62 2.23
N THR A 18 1.27 -2.77 0.96
CA THR A 18 2.48 -2.19 0.38
C THR A 18 2.42 -0.66 0.41
N ASN A 19 1.27 -0.08 0.05
CA ASN A 19 1.10 1.37 0.03
C ASN A 19 1.24 2.00 1.42
N ALA A 20 0.91 1.26 2.47
CA ALA A 20 1.04 1.75 3.84
C ALA A 20 2.51 2.00 4.22
N ILE A 21 3.43 1.20 3.68
CA ILE A 21 4.82 1.14 4.16
C ILE A 21 5.54 2.50 4.09
N PRO A 22 5.61 3.20 2.94
CA PRO A 22 6.37 4.46 2.89
C PRO A 22 5.78 5.53 3.80
N HIS A 23 4.45 5.61 3.89
CA HIS A 23 3.78 6.58 4.75
C HIS A 23 4.01 6.28 6.22
N TRP A 24 3.98 5.00 6.59
CA TRP A 24 4.22 4.58 7.96
C TRP A 24 5.66 4.83 8.37
N VAL A 25 6.60 4.43 7.51
CA VAL A 25 8.04 4.62 7.79
C VAL A 25 8.36 6.10 7.95
N ALA A 26 7.98 6.94 6.98
CA ALA A 26 8.24 8.38 7.05
C ALA A 26 7.57 9.00 8.28
N GLY A 27 6.30 8.67 8.51
CA GLY A 27 5.54 9.21 9.63
C GLY A 27 6.13 8.83 10.99
N LEU A 28 6.51 7.56 11.16
CA LEU A 28 7.13 7.09 12.40
C LEU A 28 8.50 7.72 12.65
N MET A 29 9.20 8.11 11.59
CA MET A 29 10.47 8.80 11.67
C MET A 29 10.33 10.30 11.88
N GLY A 30 9.10 10.79 11.96
CA GLY A 30 8.84 12.22 12.13
C GLY A 30 9.09 13.05 10.88
N GLU A 31 9.06 12.43 9.71
CA GLU A 31 9.34 13.10 8.44
C GLU A 31 8.07 13.34 7.64
N PRO A 32 7.96 14.49 6.94
CA PRO A 32 6.86 14.71 6.02
C PRO A 32 6.99 13.81 4.80
N PHE A 33 5.87 13.48 4.17
CA PHE A 33 5.86 12.64 2.99
C PHE A 33 4.64 12.97 2.14
N GLN A 34 4.66 12.58 0.86
CA GLN A 34 3.54 12.80 -0.04
C GLN A 34 2.32 12.04 0.46
N SER A 35 1.14 12.63 0.27
CA SER A 35 -0.12 11.96 0.56
C SER A 35 -1.24 12.50 -0.31
N PRO A 36 -2.38 11.80 -0.40
CA PRO A 36 -3.56 12.31 -1.13
C PRO A 36 -4.14 13.58 -0.50
N PHE A 37 -3.79 13.88 0.75
CA PHE A 37 -4.33 15.03 1.49
C PHE A 37 -3.47 16.27 1.38
N ALA A 38 -2.32 16.16 0.70
CA ALA A 38 -1.42 17.29 0.49
C ALA A 38 -1.87 18.15 -0.70
N ASP A 39 -1.25 19.29 -0.89
CA ASP A 39 -1.50 20.20 -1.98
C ASP A 39 -0.19 20.42 -2.76
N PRO A 40 -0.13 19.99 -4.04
CA PRO A 40 -1.17 19.21 -4.75
C PRO A 40 -1.25 17.76 -4.27
N PRO A 41 -2.44 17.13 -4.38
CA PRO A 41 -2.61 15.76 -3.91
C PRO A 41 -1.60 14.79 -4.53
N GLY A 42 -1.00 13.96 -3.68
CA GLY A 42 -0.04 12.96 -4.10
C GLY A 42 1.33 13.49 -4.46
N LYS A 43 1.52 14.81 -4.53
CA LYS A 43 2.80 15.46 -4.89
C LYS A 43 3.35 16.32 -3.77
N GLY A 44 2.47 17.07 -3.10
CA GLY A 44 2.85 17.87 -1.95
C GLY A 44 3.12 17.02 -0.73
N LEU A 45 3.65 17.65 0.32
CA LEU A 45 4.01 16.98 1.56
C LEU A 45 2.92 17.18 2.61
N SER A 46 2.56 16.10 3.29
CA SER A 46 1.74 16.14 4.50
C SER A 46 2.62 15.90 5.72
N SER A 47 2.12 16.27 6.90
CA SER A 47 2.86 16.07 8.15
C SER A 47 3.12 14.58 8.42
N SER A 48 4.08 14.32 9.30
CA SER A 48 4.35 12.97 9.77
C SER A 48 3.12 12.33 10.40
N THR A 49 2.35 13.09 11.19
CA THR A 49 1.13 12.60 11.83
C THR A 49 0.08 12.19 10.79
N VAL A 50 -0.14 13.02 9.77
CA VAL A 50 -1.10 12.69 8.70
C VAL A 50 -0.66 11.42 7.98
N ASN A 51 0.62 11.25 7.73
CA ASN A 51 1.13 10.05 7.07
C ASN A 51 0.97 8.80 7.92
N VAL A 52 1.16 8.88 9.24
CA VAL A 52 0.88 7.74 10.14
C VAL A 52 -0.59 7.36 10.06
N CYS A 53 -1.50 8.34 10.12
CA CYS A 53 -2.94 8.07 10.02
C CYS A 53 -3.31 7.44 8.69
N TRP A 54 -2.75 7.94 7.60
CA TRP A 54 -2.96 7.39 6.26
C TRP A 54 -2.44 5.95 6.18
N ALA A 55 -1.26 5.69 6.75
CA ALA A 55 -0.69 4.35 6.80
C ALA A 55 -1.60 3.37 7.57
N ILE A 56 -2.08 3.77 8.74
CA ILE A 56 -2.97 2.94 9.55
C ILE A 56 -4.26 2.61 8.79
N PHE A 57 -4.82 3.59 8.09
CA PHE A 57 -6.01 3.36 7.27
C PHE A 57 -5.73 2.29 6.19
N ASN A 58 -4.59 2.39 5.50
CA ASN A 58 -4.20 1.40 4.50
C ASN A 58 -3.96 0.02 5.12
N LEU A 59 -3.37 -0.05 6.31
CA LEU A 59 -3.19 -1.31 7.03
C LEU A 59 -4.53 -1.94 7.41
N ALA A 60 -5.49 -1.12 7.85
CA ALA A 60 -6.83 -1.60 8.18
C ALA A 60 -7.54 -2.17 6.94
N LEU A 61 -7.44 -1.48 5.79
CA LEU A 61 -8.00 -1.99 4.54
C LEU A 61 -7.33 -3.31 4.15
N ALA A 62 -6.01 -3.40 4.27
CA ALA A 62 -5.27 -4.62 3.97
C ALA A 62 -5.75 -5.77 4.85
N TYR A 63 -5.92 -5.53 6.15
CA TYR A 63 -6.43 -6.55 7.07
C TYR A 63 -7.82 -7.04 6.64
N LEU A 64 -8.73 -6.11 6.36
CA LEU A 64 -10.09 -6.48 5.96
C LEU A 64 -10.08 -7.32 4.67
N LEU A 65 -9.27 -6.93 3.70
CA LEU A 65 -9.24 -7.60 2.40
C LEU A 65 -8.52 -8.95 2.47
N LEU A 66 -7.46 -9.07 3.27
CA LEU A 66 -6.68 -10.30 3.37
C LEU A 66 -7.27 -11.30 4.36
N ALA A 67 -7.87 -10.83 5.45
CA ALA A 67 -8.26 -11.69 6.55
C ALA A 67 -9.77 -11.85 6.75
N GLN A 68 -10.59 -10.92 6.24
CA GLN A 68 -12.02 -10.90 6.56
C GLN A 68 -12.95 -11.19 5.37
N VAL A 69 -12.44 -11.15 4.14
CA VAL A 69 -13.27 -11.41 2.96
C VAL A 69 -13.41 -12.90 2.70
N GLY A 70 -12.29 -13.62 2.69
CA GLY A 70 -12.29 -15.06 2.48
C GLY A 70 -11.40 -15.76 3.51
N SER A 71 -11.12 -17.03 3.28
CA SER A 71 -10.23 -17.81 4.15
C SER A 71 -8.86 -17.88 3.50
N PHE A 72 -8.02 -16.85 3.78
CA PHE A 72 -6.68 -16.74 3.19
C PHE A 72 -5.82 -17.93 3.65
N ASP A 73 -5.25 -18.64 2.68
CA ASP A 73 -4.39 -19.77 2.92
C ASP A 73 -2.99 -19.49 2.37
N TRP A 74 -2.00 -19.49 3.27
CA TRP A 74 -0.60 -19.22 2.93
C TRP A 74 0.00 -20.30 2.00
N HIS A 75 -0.60 -21.48 1.92
CA HIS A 75 -0.12 -22.59 1.11
C HIS A 75 -0.89 -22.76 -0.18
N SER A 76 -1.56 -21.71 -0.64
CA SER A 76 -2.44 -21.75 -1.81
C SER A 76 -2.11 -20.59 -2.76
N PRO A 77 -2.78 -20.52 -3.94
CA PRO A 77 -2.63 -19.38 -4.86
C PRO A 77 -3.03 -18.03 -4.26
N ASP A 78 -3.67 -18.00 -3.08
CA ASP A 78 -4.03 -16.77 -2.39
C ASP A 78 -2.81 -15.88 -2.16
N VAL A 79 -1.66 -16.49 -1.80
CA VAL A 79 -0.39 -15.77 -1.66
C VAL A 79 0.04 -15.15 -2.98
N GLY A 80 -0.18 -15.87 -4.10
CA GLY A 80 0.13 -15.33 -5.42
C GLY A 80 -0.68 -14.09 -5.75
N ALA A 81 -1.97 -14.08 -5.41
CA ALA A 81 -2.84 -12.93 -5.64
C ALA A 81 -2.38 -11.72 -4.79
N ALA A 82 -2.13 -11.93 -3.51
CA ALA A 82 -1.64 -10.88 -2.62
C ALA A 82 -0.27 -10.37 -3.07
N GLY A 83 0.63 -11.29 -3.43
CA GLY A 83 1.96 -10.95 -3.93
C GLY A 83 1.92 -10.16 -5.23
N ALA A 84 1.00 -10.50 -6.14
CA ALA A 84 0.81 -9.74 -7.38
C ALA A 84 0.38 -8.31 -7.10
N GLY A 85 -0.55 -8.11 -6.16
CA GLY A 85 -0.98 -6.78 -5.74
C GLY A 85 0.17 -5.99 -5.12
N ALA A 86 0.93 -6.64 -4.25
CA ALA A 86 2.10 -6.02 -3.63
C ALA A 86 3.14 -5.63 -4.69
N LEU A 87 3.41 -6.49 -5.67
CA LEU A 87 4.36 -6.20 -6.74
C LEU A 87 3.91 -5.02 -7.59
N VAL A 88 2.65 -5.02 -8.04
CA VAL A 88 2.11 -3.93 -8.86
C VAL A 88 2.20 -2.61 -8.09
N MET A 89 1.78 -2.59 -6.83
CA MET A 89 1.85 -1.39 -6.01
C MET A 89 3.30 -0.95 -5.77
N SER A 90 4.21 -1.89 -5.55
CA SER A 90 5.63 -1.60 -5.36
C SER A 90 6.22 -0.88 -6.57
N LEU A 91 5.96 -1.40 -7.77
CA LEU A 91 6.47 -0.80 -9.00
C LEU A 91 5.84 0.57 -9.26
N PHE A 92 4.53 0.69 -9.01
CA PHE A 92 3.83 1.96 -9.17
C PHE A 92 4.37 3.02 -8.22
N THR A 93 4.50 2.69 -6.93
CA THR A 93 4.97 3.66 -5.93
C THR A 93 6.43 4.02 -6.16
N ALA A 94 7.27 3.06 -6.54
CA ALA A 94 8.67 3.32 -6.83
C ALA A 94 8.81 4.33 -7.97
N ARG A 95 8.05 4.16 -9.06
CA ARG A 95 8.10 5.10 -10.19
C ARG A 95 7.49 6.45 -9.83
N ASN A 96 6.34 6.45 -9.15
CA ASN A 96 5.64 7.67 -8.81
C ASN A 96 6.46 8.54 -7.85
N PHE A 97 6.94 7.96 -6.76
CA PHE A 97 7.77 8.68 -5.81
C PHE A 97 9.19 8.90 -6.34
N GLY A 98 9.65 8.04 -7.24
CA GLY A 98 10.93 8.24 -7.93
C GLY A 98 10.97 9.53 -8.72
N LYS A 99 9.87 9.95 -9.32
CA LYS A 99 9.75 11.25 -9.99
C LYS A 99 9.95 12.40 -9.02
N LEU A 100 9.45 12.26 -7.80
CA LEU A 100 9.43 13.32 -6.80
C LEU A 100 10.71 13.34 -5.96
N HIS A 101 11.38 12.20 -5.83
CA HIS A 101 12.57 12.04 -4.98
C HIS A 101 13.85 11.80 -5.80
N GLY A 102 13.77 11.84 -7.12
CA GLY A 102 14.95 11.64 -7.97
C GLY A 102 15.41 10.20 -8.12
N GLY A 103 14.53 9.21 -7.85
CA GLY A 103 14.89 7.80 -7.86
C GLY A 103 14.79 7.11 -9.21
N ASN A 104 14.30 7.79 -10.26
CA ASN A 104 14.10 7.17 -11.58
C ASN A 104 15.38 7.24 -12.43
N LEU A 105 16.44 6.61 -11.96
CA LEU A 105 17.68 6.47 -12.68
C LEU A 105 17.65 5.23 -13.59
N LYS A 106 18.52 5.22 -14.57
CA LYS A 106 18.66 4.04 -15.43
C LYS A 106 19.41 2.93 -14.73
#